data_a630b38ecdc5635898e92c6f7297f120
#
_entry.id   a630b38ecdc5635898e92c6f7297f120
#
_cell.length_a   1.000
_cell.length_b   1.000
_cell.length_c   1.000
_cell.angle_alpha   90.00
_cell.angle_beta   90.00
_cell.angle_gamma   90.00
#
_symmetry.space_group_name_H-M   'P 1'
#
loop_
_entity.id
_entity.type
_entity.pdbx_description
1 polymer ?
#
loop_
_entity_poly.entity_id
_entity_poly.type
_entity_poly.pdbx_seq_one_letter_code
_entity_poly.pdbx_strand_id
1 'polypeptide(L)'
;REVQTPQDVTETLAEFARQEVNLLVINGGDGTVQAALTATFHKNFFETMPVLAVLPSAGTTSMIAGDIGLKGPRQSALQRLFSWARTGNGRAAIMQRPVLRVQVPAKTEPVYGMFFGAAAIYQATQFCLQKVFAKGVRGELGAGVALARFLLAVVLKDRNVVSSVPITTQLEQKSPQQQKYLLVLVTTLQRLFLGLRPYWGAEPKPLHYTAVGSRPRYFLRAIPSLMRGRPGRYVRPDNGYTSHNIDAVELTLKSGFNLDGELFIPDCSQGPVRVSYGGQASFLQL
;
A
#
# COMPACT_ATOMS: atom_id res chain seq x y z
N ARG A 1 8.10 20.60 11.33
CA ARG A 1 9.37 19.87 11.40
C ARG A 1 9.69 19.25 10.05
N GLU A 2 10.96 19.30 9.67
CA GLU A 2 11.50 18.55 8.53
C GLU A 2 12.12 17.26 9.06
N VAL A 3 11.80 16.13 8.41
CA VAL A 3 12.24 14.79 8.78
C VAL A 3 12.90 14.12 7.58
N GLN A 4 14.00 13.41 7.78
CA GLN A 4 14.76 12.76 6.72
C GLN A 4 14.77 11.24 6.88
N THR A 5 14.63 10.75 8.11
CA THR A 5 14.69 9.33 8.44
C THR A 5 13.43 8.88 9.18
N PRO A 6 13.08 7.58 9.20
CA PRO A 6 12.01 7.04 10.04
C PRO A 6 12.21 7.31 11.54
N GLN A 7 13.46 7.42 11.97
CA GLN A 7 13.82 7.78 13.35
C GLN A 7 13.37 9.20 13.68
N ASP A 8 13.66 10.18 12.78
CA ASP A 8 13.25 11.57 12.95
C ASP A 8 11.72 11.70 13.02
N VAL A 9 10.99 10.88 12.22
CA VAL A 9 9.53 10.82 12.29
C VAL A 9 9.08 10.39 13.68
N THR A 10 9.68 9.32 14.22
CA THR A 10 9.34 8.79 15.54
C THR A 10 9.57 9.82 16.65
N GLU A 11 10.72 10.48 16.65
CA GLU A 11 11.08 11.51 17.63
C GLU A 11 10.16 12.74 17.53
N THR A 12 9.86 13.18 16.31
CA THR A 12 8.95 14.31 16.05
C THR A 12 7.53 13.99 16.55
N LEU A 13 7.03 12.77 16.30
CA LEU A 13 5.69 12.37 16.76
C LEU A 13 5.63 12.22 18.28
N ALA A 14 6.70 11.76 18.93
CA ALA A 14 6.79 11.75 20.39
C ALA A 14 6.76 13.17 20.99
N GLU A 15 7.38 14.16 20.32
CA GLU A 15 7.30 15.57 20.71
C GLU A 15 5.88 16.10 20.53
N PHE A 16 5.23 15.82 19.39
CA PHE A 16 3.87 16.27 19.09
C PHE A 16 2.84 15.66 20.04
N ALA A 17 3.02 14.41 20.45
CA ALA A 17 2.16 13.76 21.45
C ALA A 17 2.23 14.47 22.80
N ARG A 18 3.43 14.88 23.26
CA ARG A 18 3.59 15.69 24.49
C ARG A 18 2.96 17.08 24.40
N GLN A 19 2.78 17.59 23.18
CA GLN A 19 2.10 18.86 22.92
C GLN A 19 0.61 18.70 22.65
N GLU A 20 0.07 17.50 22.84
CA GLU A 20 -1.36 17.15 22.63
C GLU A 20 -1.86 17.50 21.21
N VAL A 21 -0.98 17.35 20.20
CA VAL A 21 -1.33 17.60 18.80
C VAL A 21 -2.41 16.61 18.36
N ASN A 22 -3.54 17.11 17.90
CA ASN A 22 -4.70 16.34 17.47
C ASN A 22 -4.90 16.27 15.95
N LEU A 23 -4.13 17.05 15.17
CA LEU A 23 -4.11 17.05 13.72
C LEU A 23 -2.67 17.00 13.21
N LEU A 24 -2.30 15.93 12.53
CA LEU A 24 -0.99 15.76 11.89
C LEU A 24 -1.07 16.03 10.40
N VAL A 25 -0.33 17.03 9.92
CA VAL A 25 -0.23 17.34 8.50
C VAL A 25 1.01 16.67 7.92
N ILE A 26 0.82 15.71 7.04
CA ILE A 26 1.92 14.94 6.43
C ILE A 26 2.17 15.49 5.01
N ASN A 27 3.36 16.06 4.83
CA ASN A 27 3.86 16.53 3.54
C ASN A 27 4.99 15.63 3.06
N GLY A 28 4.65 14.53 2.43
CA GLY A 28 5.61 13.52 1.96
C GLY A 28 5.00 12.52 0.99
N GLY A 29 5.78 11.52 0.60
CA GLY A 29 5.30 10.37 -0.18
C GLY A 29 4.69 9.28 0.68
N ASP A 30 4.33 8.15 0.03
CA ASP A 30 3.72 6.99 0.69
C ASP A 30 4.63 6.44 1.81
N GLY A 31 5.96 6.42 1.62
CA GLY A 31 6.92 6.01 2.66
C GLY A 31 6.93 6.92 3.90
N THR A 32 6.71 8.23 3.74
CA THR A 32 6.58 9.16 4.88
C THR A 32 5.29 8.89 5.66
N VAL A 33 4.19 8.62 4.95
CA VAL A 33 2.92 8.23 5.59
C VAL A 33 3.07 6.90 6.32
N GLN A 34 3.75 5.93 5.70
CA GLN A 34 4.06 4.62 6.29
C GLN A 34 4.88 4.75 7.58
N ALA A 35 5.92 5.59 7.59
CA ALA A 35 6.72 5.85 8.78
C ALA A 35 5.87 6.50 9.90
N ALA A 36 5.03 7.48 9.55
CA ALA A 36 4.11 8.12 10.50
C ALA A 36 3.10 7.12 11.07
N LEU A 37 2.47 6.28 10.24
CA LEU A 37 1.57 5.22 10.70
C LEU A 37 2.30 4.24 11.62
N THR A 38 3.52 3.81 11.27
CA THR A 38 4.31 2.90 12.09
C THR A 38 4.61 3.50 13.46
N ALA A 39 5.11 4.73 13.51
CA ALA A 39 5.40 5.40 14.77
C ALA A 39 4.14 5.61 15.62
N THR A 40 3.02 6.00 15.00
CA THR A 40 1.77 6.28 15.71
C THR A 40 1.14 5.01 16.28
N PHE A 41 1.05 3.93 15.49
CA PHE A 41 0.37 2.69 15.91
C PHE A 41 1.25 1.77 16.76
N HIS A 42 2.57 1.77 16.53
CA HIS A 42 3.46 0.87 17.30
C HIS A 42 3.84 1.45 18.64
N LYS A 43 4.22 2.73 18.70
CA LYS A 43 4.73 3.34 19.92
C LYS A 43 3.63 3.86 20.86
N ASN A 44 2.39 4.00 20.34
CA ASN A 44 1.22 4.44 21.12
C ASN A 44 1.48 5.72 21.94
N PHE A 45 2.16 6.69 21.34
CA PHE A 45 2.52 7.96 22.01
C PHE A 45 1.31 8.83 22.36
N PHE A 46 0.25 8.75 21.55
CA PHE A 46 -0.93 9.60 21.67
C PHE A 46 -1.99 8.94 22.53
N GLU A 47 -2.52 9.63 23.53
CA GLU A 47 -3.69 9.17 24.29
C GLU A 47 -4.92 9.05 23.39
N THR A 48 -5.11 10.05 22.52
CA THR A 48 -6.13 10.04 21.46
C THR A 48 -5.43 10.10 20.11
N MET A 49 -5.74 9.15 19.22
CA MET A 49 -5.15 9.09 17.90
C MET A 49 -5.43 10.39 17.10
N PRO A 50 -4.40 11.08 16.62
CA PRO A 50 -4.57 12.31 15.86
C PRO A 50 -5.22 12.04 14.50
N VAL A 51 -5.93 13.03 13.99
CA VAL A 51 -6.43 13.04 12.62
C VAL A 51 -5.26 13.33 11.67
N LEU A 52 -5.16 12.58 10.58
CA LEU A 52 -4.10 12.72 9.59
C LEU A 52 -4.59 13.54 8.39
N ALA A 53 -3.89 14.59 8.03
CA ALA A 53 -4.09 15.34 6.79
C ALA A 53 -2.92 15.08 5.85
N VAL A 54 -3.12 14.23 4.84
CA VAL A 54 -2.07 13.91 3.86
C VAL A 54 -2.16 14.88 2.69
N LEU A 55 -1.07 15.66 2.48
CA LEU A 55 -1.00 16.60 1.38
C LEU A 55 -0.77 15.90 0.04
N PRO A 56 -1.27 16.49 -1.07
CA PRO A 56 -0.92 16.02 -2.41
C PRO A 56 0.60 16.01 -2.59
N SER A 57 1.16 14.86 -2.89
CA SER A 57 2.60 14.66 -3.04
C SER A 57 2.98 14.58 -4.51
N ALA A 58 4.16 15.09 -4.85
CA ALA A 58 4.83 14.84 -6.12
C ALA A 58 5.59 13.50 -6.13
N GLY A 59 5.36 12.65 -5.12
CA GLY A 59 5.97 11.34 -4.99
C GLY A 59 5.65 10.41 -6.16
N THR A 60 6.43 9.36 -6.28
CA THR A 60 6.46 8.48 -7.48
C THR A 60 5.19 7.71 -7.74
N THR A 61 4.44 7.36 -6.72
CA THR A 61 3.18 6.62 -6.85
C THR A 61 2.02 7.35 -6.20
N SER A 62 2.28 8.09 -5.12
CA SER A 62 1.29 8.89 -4.36
C SER A 62 -0.06 8.17 -4.15
N MET A 63 -0.02 6.85 -3.90
CA MET A 63 -1.23 6.01 -3.78
C MET A 63 -2.09 6.44 -2.60
N ILE A 64 -1.47 6.64 -1.44
CA ILE A 64 -2.16 7.02 -0.21
C ILE A 64 -2.77 8.41 -0.38
N ALA A 65 -1.97 9.40 -0.79
CA ALA A 65 -2.47 10.75 -1.04
C ALA A 65 -3.55 10.78 -2.13
N GLY A 66 -3.44 9.93 -3.16
CA GLY A 66 -4.44 9.80 -4.23
C GLY A 66 -5.79 9.29 -3.75
N ASP A 67 -5.80 8.32 -2.82
CA ASP A 67 -7.04 7.73 -2.28
C ASP A 67 -7.65 8.58 -1.14
N ILE A 68 -6.86 8.91 -0.14
CA ILE A 68 -7.33 9.50 1.11
C ILE A 68 -6.75 10.88 1.44
N GLY A 69 -5.83 11.42 0.62
CA GLY A 69 -5.23 12.75 0.83
C GLY A 69 -6.16 13.90 0.45
N LEU A 70 -5.76 15.10 0.82
CA LEU A 70 -6.41 16.35 0.43
C LEU A 70 -6.37 16.51 -1.10
N LYS A 71 -7.44 17.01 -1.69
CA LYS A 71 -7.59 17.08 -3.15
C LYS A 71 -6.99 18.37 -3.74
N GLY A 72 -6.66 18.30 -5.05
CA GLY A 72 -6.16 19.43 -5.83
C GLY A 72 -4.66 19.70 -5.67
N PRO A 73 -4.16 20.82 -6.21
CA PRO A 73 -2.75 21.21 -6.10
C PRO A 73 -2.33 21.41 -4.65
N ARG A 74 -1.08 21.05 -4.30
CA ARG A 74 -0.54 21.13 -2.94
C ARG A 74 -0.75 22.50 -2.28
N GLN A 75 -0.44 23.58 -3.00
CA GLN A 75 -0.59 24.94 -2.48
C GLN A 75 -2.05 25.27 -2.14
N SER A 76 -2.98 24.93 -3.02
CA SER A 76 -4.42 25.13 -2.78
C SER A 76 -4.93 24.25 -1.63
N ALA A 77 -4.44 23.02 -1.51
CA ALA A 77 -4.79 22.12 -0.40
C ALA A 77 -4.32 22.70 0.95
N LEU A 78 -3.09 23.23 1.01
CA LEU A 78 -2.56 23.92 2.19
C LEU A 78 -3.36 25.17 2.53
N GLN A 79 -3.69 26.01 1.55
CA GLN A 79 -4.50 27.22 1.78
C GLN A 79 -5.88 26.87 2.35
N ARG A 80 -6.56 25.85 1.80
CA ARG A 80 -7.85 25.38 2.36
C ARG A 80 -7.70 24.86 3.79
N LEU A 81 -6.65 24.07 4.04
CA LEU A 81 -6.38 23.54 5.38
C LEU A 81 -6.16 24.66 6.40
N PHE A 82 -5.33 25.65 6.09
CA PHE A 82 -5.09 26.81 6.97
C PHE A 82 -6.34 27.66 7.15
N SER A 83 -7.11 27.91 6.08
CA SER A 83 -8.37 28.63 6.17
C SER A 83 -9.34 27.91 7.09
N TRP A 84 -9.54 26.61 6.89
CA TRP A 84 -10.41 25.78 7.73
C TRP A 84 -9.94 25.77 9.20
N ALA A 85 -8.64 25.56 9.45
CA ALA A 85 -8.10 25.52 10.80
C ALA A 85 -8.28 26.86 11.56
N ARG A 86 -8.26 27.99 10.84
CA ARG A 86 -8.44 29.35 11.43
C ARG A 86 -9.88 29.72 11.66
N THR A 87 -10.78 29.36 10.77
CA THR A 87 -12.13 29.90 10.73
C THR A 87 -13.21 28.89 11.06
N GLY A 88 -12.89 27.60 11.05
CA GLY A 88 -13.85 26.50 11.11
C GLY A 88 -14.77 26.43 9.89
N ASN A 89 -14.61 27.34 8.93
CA ASN A 89 -15.47 27.42 7.74
C ASN A 89 -15.00 26.45 6.65
N GLY A 90 -15.95 25.73 6.07
CA GLY A 90 -15.71 24.75 5.02
C GLY A 90 -16.32 23.39 5.34
N ARG A 91 -16.42 22.54 4.32
CA ARG A 91 -16.86 21.16 4.51
C ARG A 91 -15.67 20.30 4.87
N ALA A 92 -15.54 19.94 6.13
CA ALA A 92 -14.58 18.96 6.61
C ALA A 92 -15.28 17.65 6.90
N ALA A 93 -14.67 16.54 6.47
CA ALA A 93 -15.12 15.20 6.80
C ALA A 93 -13.94 14.38 7.31
N ILE A 94 -14.19 13.54 8.29
CA ILE A 94 -13.20 12.57 8.77
C ILE A 94 -13.54 11.20 8.17
N MET A 95 -12.58 10.65 7.42
CA MET A 95 -12.68 9.36 6.80
C MET A 95 -11.88 8.34 7.61
N GLN A 96 -12.56 7.32 8.09
CA GLN A 96 -11.89 6.18 8.75
C GLN A 96 -11.35 5.20 7.70
N ARG A 97 -10.11 4.76 7.87
CA ARG A 97 -9.49 3.72 7.04
C ARG A 97 -8.78 2.67 7.89
N PRO A 98 -8.96 1.40 7.56
CA PRO A 98 -8.14 0.35 8.12
C PRO A 98 -6.67 0.57 7.77
N VAL A 99 -5.79 0.10 8.65
CA VAL A 99 -4.33 0.11 8.48
C VAL A 99 -3.82 -1.32 8.49
N LEU A 100 -2.84 -1.63 7.64
CA LEU A 100 -2.13 -2.89 7.66
C LEU A 100 -1.14 -2.93 8.83
N ARG A 101 -1.11 -4.04 9.56
CA ARG A 101 -0.04 -4.39 10.48
C ARG A 101 0.76 -5.52 9.87
N VAL A 102 2.04 -5.28 9.60
CA VAL A 102 2.95 -6.25 8.98
C VAL A 102 4.00 -6.68 9.98
N GLN A 103 3.94 -7.94 10.43
CA GLN A 103 4.95 -8.56 11.25
C GLN A 103 5.94 -9.26 10.34
N VAL A 104 7.17 -8.78 10.34
CA VAL A 104 8.27 -9.36 9.57
C VAL A 104 9.02 -10.35 10.48
N PRO A 105 9.32 -11.58 10.02
CA PRO A 105 10.15 -12.51 10.78
C PRO A 105 11.48 -11.87 11.21
N ALA A 106 11.97 -12.24 12.37
CA ALA A 106 13.19 -11.70 13.00
C ALA A 106 13.12 -10.23 13.42
N LYS A 107 12.09 -9.48 13.05
CA LYS A 107 11.87 -8.13 13.59
C LYS A 107 10.93 -8.19 14.79
N THR A 108 11.34 -7.58 15.90
CA THR A 108 10.52 -7.49 17.10
C THR A 108 9.34 -6.54 16.92
N GLU A 109 9.54 -5.47 16.17
CA GLU A 109 8.56 -4.42 15.95
C GLU A 109 7.81 -4.61 14.63
N PRO A 110 6.46 -4.53 14.64
CA PRO A 110 5.67 -4.52 13.42
C PRO A 110 5.83 -3.21 12.66
N VAL A 111 5.59 -3.27 11.37
CA VAL A 111 5.54 -2.11 10.49
C VAL A 111 4.08 -1.89 10.06
N TYR A 112 3.64 -0.63 9.98
CA TYR A 112 2.28 -0.31 9.59
C TYR A 112 2.26 0.40 8.25
N GLY A 113 1.20 0.17 7.47
CA GLY A 113 1.06 0.76 6.15
C GLY A 113 -0.33 0.54 5.57
N MET A 114 -0.51 0.81 4.27
CA MET A 114 -1.80 0.70 3.60
C MET A 114 -1.76 -0.17 2.34
N PHE A 115 -0.59 -0.42 1.77
CA PHE A 115 -0.42 -1.24 0.57
C PHE A 115 0.78 -2.17 0.71
N PHE A 116 0.52 -3.47 0.69
CA PHE A 116 1.52 -4.54 0.64
C PHE A 116 1.50 -5.22 -0.72
N GLY A 117 2.68 -5.46 -1.31
CA GLY A 117 2.81 -6.13 -2.59
C GLY A 117 4.02 -7.05 -2.67
N ALA A 118 3.83 -8.27 -3.19
CA ALA A 118 4.87 -9.26 -3.38
C ALA A 118 4.95 -9.74 -4.85
N ALA A 119 5.98 -10.52 -5.15
CA ALA A 119 6.31 -11.04 -6.48
C ALA A 119 6.54 -9.88 -7.48
N ALA A 120 5.75 -9.79 -8.54
CA ALA A 120 5.92 -8.78 -9.57
C ALA A 120 5.84 -7.33 -9.07
N ILE A 121 5.07 -7.05 -7.99
CA ILE A 121 5.02 -5.72 -7.40
C ILE A 121 6.38 -5.35 -6.82
N TYR A 122 7.00 -6.25 -6.08
CA TYR A 122 8.36 -6.05 -5.56
C TYR A 122 9.37 -5.82 -6.69
N GLN A 123 9.33 -6.67 -7.73
CA GLN A 123 10.23 -6.57 -8.88
C GLN A 123 10.03 -5.25 -9.65
N ALA A 124 8.78 -4.84 -9.85
CA ALA A 124 8.47 -3.57 -10.51
C ALA A 124 8.95 -2.37 -9.70
N THR A 125 8.77 -2.37 -8.38
CA THR A 125 9.26 -1.30 -7.50
C THR A 125 10.79 -1.24 -7.53
N GLN A 126 11.47 -2.37 -7.42
CA GLN A 126 12.93 -2.45 -7.51
C GLN A 126 13.44 -1.92 -8.87
N PHE A 127 12.77 -2.29 -9.97
CA PHE A 127 13.10 -1.78 -11.30
C PHE A 127 12.90 -0.26 -11.40
N CYS A 128 11.80 0.27 -10.85
CA CYS A 128 11.53 1.71 -10.83
C CYS A 128 12.63 2.46 -10.06
N LEU A 129 12.97 2.01 -8.87
CA LEU A 129 14.01 2.63 -8.05
C LEU A 129 15.37 2.64 -8.75
N GLN A 130 15.75 1.53 -9.38
CA GLN A 130 17.06 1.38 -9.99
C GLN A 130 17.20 2.04 -11.37
N LYS A 131 16.15 1.99 -12.20
CA LYS A 131 16.27 2.34 -13.63
C LYS A 131 15.43 3.52 -14.08
N VAL A 132 14.23 3.70 -13.53
CA VAL A 132 13.32 4.75 -13.99
C VAL A 132 13.62 6.06 -13.29
N PHE A 133 13.77 6.03 -11.96
CA PHE A 133 14.04 7.23 -11.18
C PHE A 133 15.46 7.72 -11.30
N ALA A 134 16.42 6.83 -11.50
CA ALA A 134 17.81 7.21 -11.83
C ALA A 134 17.90 8.03 -13.14
N LYS A 135 16.92 7.87 -14.07
CA LYS A 135 16.82 8.64 -15.32
C LYS A 135 15.95 9.91 -15.22
N GLY A 136 15.53 10.30 -14.00
CA GLY A 136 14.76 11.52 -13.77
C GLY A 136 13.27 11.43 -14.06
N VAL A 137 12.76 10.27 -14.52
CA VAL A 137 11.29 10.07 -14.74
C VAL A 137 10.64 9.76 -13.40
N ARG A 138 9.93 10.73 -12.83
CA ARG A 138 9.28 10.64 -11.52
C ARG A 138 7.76 10.84 -11.64
N GLY A 139 7.04 10.54 -10.54
CA GLY A 139 5.60 10.75 -10.45
C GLY A 139 4.77 9.66 -11.13
N GLU A 140 3.50 9.97 -11.41
CA GLU A 140 2.54 9.03 -12.02
C GLU A 140 2.96 8.54 -13.40
N LEU A 141 3.70 9.34 -14.17
CA LEU A 141 4.25 8.94 -15.47
C LEU A 141 5.25 7.81 -15.31
N GLY A 142 6.16 7.87 -14.32
CA GLY A 142 7.11 6.79 -14.04
C GLY A 142 6.40 5.50 -13.62
N ALA A 143 5.37 5.59 -12.77
CA ALA A 143 4.56 4.46 -12.37
C ALA A 143 3.74 3.89 -13.57
N GLY A 144 3.21 4.75 -14.44
CA GLY A 144 2.50 4.34 -15.66
C GLY A 144 3.40 3.60 -16.63
N VAL A 145 4.63 4.09 -16.86
CA VAL A 145 5.64 3.41 -17.70
C VAL A 145 6.02 2.05 -17.11
N ALA A 146 6.21 1.97 -15.79
CA ALA A 146 6.51 0.70 -15.12
C ALA A 146 5.36 -0.30 -15.25
N LEU A 147 4.11 0.14 -15.06
CA LEU A 147 2.94 -0.71 -15.26
C LEU A 147 2.82 -1.19 -16.72
N ALA A 148 2.96 -0.29 -17.68
CA ALA A 148 2.89 -0.65 -19.11
C ALA A 148 3.98 -1.68 -19.47
N ARG A 149 5.21 -1.45 -19.02
CA ARG A 149 6.32 -2.40 -19.22
C ARG A 149 6.06 -3.73 -18.52
N PHE A 150 5.51 -3.71 -17.31
CA PHE A 150 5.12 -4.92 -16.60
C PHE A 150 4.05 -5.71 -17.36
N LEU A 151 2.96 -5.05 -17.79
CA LEU A 151 1.89 -5.69 -18.57
C LEU A 151 2.44 -6.29 -19.89
N LEU A 152 3.29 -5.54 -20.58
CA LEU A 152 3.94 -6.00 -21.81
C LEU A 152 4.84 -7.21 -21.53
N ALA A 153 5.64 -7.20 -20.47
CA ALA A 153 6.51 -8.29 -20.09
C ALA A 153 5.73 -9.58 -19.75
N VAL A 154 4.58 -9.44 -19.07
CA VAL A 154 3.68 -10.57 -18.81
C VAL A 154 3.15 -11.17 -20.11
N VAL A 155 2.73 -10.32 -21.04
CA VAL A 155 2.22 -10.74 -22.37
C VAL A 155 3.29 -11.43 -23.19
N LEU A 156 4.49 -10.83 -23.24
CA LEU A 156 5.63 -11.35 -23.98
C LEU A 156 6.36 -12.50 -23.27
N LYS A 157 5.91 -12.85 -22.04
CA LYS A 157 6.56 -13.85 -21.17
C LYS A 157 8.04 -13.55 -20.93
N ASP A 158 8.39 -12.26 -20.84
CA ASP A 158 9.76 -11.81 -20.58
C ASP A 158 10.14 -12.06 -19.11
N ARG A 159 10.88 -13.14 -18.89
CA ARG A 159 11.32 -13.56 -17.55
C ARG A 159 12.36 -12.61 -16.91
N ASN A 160 12.99 -11.75 -17.69
CA ASN A 160 13.96 -10.79 -17.17
C ASN A 160 13.29 -9.59 -16.47
N VAL A 161 12.02 -9.34 -16.81
CA VAL A 161 11.23 -8.24 -16.24
C VAL A 161 10.25 -8.76 -15.20
N VAL A 162 9.65 -9.93 -15.44
CA VAL A 162 8.62 -10.49 -14.57
C VAL A 162 8.85 -11.99 -14.39
N SER A 163 9.15 -12.39 -13.17
CA SER A 163 9.23 -13.78 -12.78
C SER A 163 8.20 -14.12 -11.71
N SER A 164 7.55 -15.28 -11.87
CA SER A 164 6.68 -15.80 -10.82
C SER A 164 7.51 -16.31 -9.65
N VAL A 165 7.04 -16.04 -8.45
CA VAL A 165 7.71 -16.38 -7.19
C VAL A 165 6.93 -17.47 -6.48
N PRO A 166 7.59 -18.54 -5.97
CA PRO A 166 6.94 -19.49 -5.08
C PRO A 166 6.64 -18.80 -3.75
N ILE A 167 5.37 -18.77 -3.37
CA ILE A 167 4.88 -18.21 -2.10
C ILE A 167 3.93 -19.22 -1.49
N THR A 168 4.10 -19.51 -0.19
CA THR A 168 3.08 -20.21 0.58
C THR A 168 2.18 -19.15 1.19
N THR A 169 0.88 -19.23 0.91
CA THR A 169 -0.13 -18.32 1.44
C THR A 169 -1.05 -19.07 2.38
N GLN A 170 -1.30 -18.53 3.56
CA GLN A 170 -2.29 -19.06 4.49
C GLN A 170 -3.26 -17.93 4.85
N LEU A 171 -4.48 -18.02 4.32
CA LEU A 171 -5.56 -17.09 4.60
C LEU A 171 -6.29 -17.54 5.88
N GLU A 172 -6.09 -16.82 6.96
CA GLU A 172 -6.76 -17.07 8.25
C GLU A 172 -6.60 -18.53 8.72
N GLN A 173 -7.73 -19.25 8.91
CA GLN A 173 -7.76 -20.64 9.36
C GLN A 173 -7.69 -21.66 8.21
N LYS A 174 -7.52 -21.21 6.95
CA LYS A 174 -7.39 -22.12 5.81
C LYS A 174 -6.03 -22.82 5.82
N SER A 175 -5.97 -24.01 5.25
CA SER A 175 -4.71 -24.74 5.09
C SER A 175 -3.73 -23.93 4.22
N PRO A 176 -2.42 -23.97 4.54
CA PRO A 176 -1.39 -23.31 3.74
C PRO A 176 -1.43 -23.83 2.29
N GLN A 177 -1.36 -22.92 1.33
CA GLN A 177 -1.31 -23.24 -0.09
C GLN A 177 0.00 -22.75 -0.69
N GLN A 178 0.83 -23.66 -1.16
CA GLN A 178 2.07 -23.34 -1.85
C GLN A 178 1.86 -23.37 -3.35
N GLN A 179 2.05 -22.22 -4.00
CA GLN A 179 2.04 -22.12 -5.45
C GLN A 179 2.94 -20.99 -5.94
N LYS A 180 3.17 -20.95 -7.27
CA LYS A 180 3.88 -19.84 -7.89
C LYS A 180 2.90 -18.73 -8.22
N TYR A 181 3.17 -17.53 -7.72
CA TYR A 181 2.38 -16.34 -7.97
C TYR A 181 3.11 -15.36 -8.90
N LEU A 182 2.35 -14.77 -9.80
CA LEU A 182 2.77 -13.62 -10.58
C LEU A 182 2.68 -12.35 -9.72
N LEU A 183 1.63 -12.25 -8.90
CA LEU A 183 1.33 -11.09 -8.07
C LEU A 183 0.55 -11.51 -6.83
N VAL A 184 0.92 -10.93 -5.68
CA VAL A 184 0.12 -10.96 -4.46
C VAL A 184 0.07 -9.53 -3.93
N LEU A 185 -1.12 -9.04 -3.61
CA LEU A 185 -1.31 -7.75 -2.95
C LEU A 185 -2.28 -7.87 -1.79
N VAL A 186 -2.04 -7.04 -0.76
CA VAL A 186 -2.97 -6.78 0.35
C VAL A 186 -3.04 -5.29 0.54
N THR A 187 -4.26 -4.72 0.59
CA THR A 187 -4.39 -3.27 0.74
C THR A 187 -5.66 -2.88 1.51
N THR A 188 -5.62 -1.69 2.09
CA THR A 188 -6.77 -1.02 2.70
C THR A 188 -7.26 0.17 1.85
N LEU A 189 -6.53 0.49 0.79
CA LEU A 189 -6.88 1.56 -0.13
C LEU A 189 -8.05 1.16 -1.02
N GLN A 190 -8.97 2.07 -1.28
CA GLN A 190 -10.10 1.84 -2.19
C GLN A 190 -9.73 1.98 -3.65
N ARG A 191 -8.60 2.66 -3.93
CA ARG A 191 -8.02 2.77 -5.27
C ARG A 191 -6.51 2.92 -5.16
N LEU A 192 -5.82 2.29 -6.07
CA LEU A 192 -4.39 2.41 -6.24
C LEU A 192 -4.06 3.53 -7.24
N PHE A 193 -2.77 3.69 -7.58
CA PHE A 193 -2.36 4.66 -8.60
C PHE A 193 -3.15 4.46 -9.92
N LEU A 194 -3.36 5.51 -10.68
CA LEU A 194 -4.21 5.54 -11.88
C LEU A 194 -5.66 5.09 -11.65
N GLY A 195 -6.14 5.09 -10.39
CA GLY A 195 -7.49 4.69 -10.04
C GLY A 195 -7.77 3.19 -10.15
N LEU A 196 -6.73 2.35 -10.22
CA LEU A 196 -6.87 0.89 -10.28
C LEU A 196 -7.52 0.32 -9.01
N ARG A 197 -8.37 -0.68 -9.19
CA ARG A 197 -9.06 -1.40 -8.11
C ARG A 197 -8.96 -2.91 -8.33
N PRO A 198 -7.77 -3.52 -8.22
CA PRO A 198 -7.57 -4.92 -8.56
C PRO A 198 -8.07 -5.89 -7.47
N TYR A 199 -9.25 -5.64 -6.90
CA TYR A 199 -9.85 -6.46 -5.85
C TYR A 199 -11.37 -6.49 -6.01
N TRP A 200 -11.98 -7.67 -5.76
CA TRP A 200 -13.42 -7.95 -5.91
C TRP A 200 -13.93 -8.93 -4.84
N GLY A 201 -13.24 -9.07 -3.71
CA GLY A 201 -13.73 -9.80 -2.53
C GLY A 201 -15.02 -9.16 -2.01
N ALA A 202 -15.96 -9.98 -1.52
CA ALA A 202 -17.25 -9.54 -1.03
C ALA A 202 -17.47 -9.78 0.47
N GLU A 203 -16.48 -10.36 1.14
CA GLU A 203 -16.52 -10.64 2.57
C GLU A 203 -16.54 -9.32 3.37
N PRO A 204 -17.28 -9.22 4.50
CA PRO A 204 -17.34 -8.02 5.32
C PRO A 204 -16.08 -7.89 6.22
N LYS A 205 -14.89 -7.81 5.59
CA LYS A 205 -13.59 -7.76 6.24
C LYS A 205 -12.76 -6.59 5.74
N PRO A 206 -11.81 -6.10 6.56
CA PRO A 206 -11.18 -4.79 6.34
C PRO A 206 -10.07 -4.77 5.29
N LEU A 207 -9.46 -5.90 4.94
CA LEU A 207 -8.30 -5.94 4.06
C LEU A 207 -8.66 -6.58 2.71
N HIS A 208 -8.36 -5.90 1.62
CA HIS A 208 -8.46 -6.45 0.27
C HIS A 208 -7.24 -7.29 -0.07
N TYR A 209 -7.44 -8.57 -0.30
CA TYR A 209 -6.43 -9.51 -0.78
C TYR A 209 -6.69 -9.86 -2.24
N THR A 210 -5.66 -9.83 -3.07
CA THR A 210 -5.73 -10.33 -4.46
C THR A 210 -4.44 -11.07 -4.81
N ALA A 211 -4.59 -12.22 -5.43
CA ALA A 211 -3.49 -13.03 -5.93
C ALA A 211 -3.73 -13.44 -7.38
N VAL A 212 -2.66 -13.40 -8.17
CA VAL A 212 -2.63 -13.87 -9.55
C VAL A 212 -1.59 -14.97 -9.67
N GLY A 213 -2.00 -16.14 -10.11
CA GLY A 213 -1.13 -17.30 -10.28
C GLY A 213 -0.08 -17.08 -11.40
N SER A 214 0.93 -17.96 -11.45
CA SER A 214 2.07 -17.83 -12.37
C SER A 214 1.73 -17.93 -13.86
N ARG A 215 0.62 -18.58 -14.19
CA ARG A 215 0.15 -18.78 -15.57
C ARG A 215 -1.34 -18.42 -15.68
N PRO A 216 -1.69 -17.14 -15.52
CA PRO A 216 -3.08 -16.71 -15.56
C PRO A 216 -3.62 -16.91 -16.98
N ARG A 217 -4.79 -17.55 -17.09
CA ARG A 217 -5.48 -17.70 -18.38
C ARG A 217 -6.18 -16.40 -18.76
N TYR A 218 -6.27 -16.12 -20.06
CA TYR A 218 -6.97 -14.95 -20.61
C TYR A 218 -6.49 -13.61 -20.05
N PHE A 219 -5.20 -13.47 -19.76
CA PHE A 219 -4.63 -12.30 -19.06
C PHE A 219 -5.08 -10.96 -19.65
N LEU A 220 -4.92 -10.75 -20.97
CA LEU A 220 -5.35 -9.50 -21.64
C LEU A 220 -6.85 -9.22 -21.48
N ARG A 221 -7.69 -10.27 -21.52
CA ARG A 221 -9.14 -10.15 -21.34
C ARG A 221 -9.55 -9.93 -19.88
N ALA A 222 -8.67 -10.29 -18.93
CA ALA A 222 -8.86 -10.07 -17.51
C ALA A 222 -8.51 -8.62 -17.08
N ILE A 223 -7.62 -7.93 -17.81
CA ILE A 223 -7.15 -6.58 -17.46
C ILE A 223 -8.29 -5.60 -17.16
N PRO A 224 -9.35 -5.45 -17.99
CA PRO A 224 -10.43 -4.50 -17.66
C PRO A 224 -11.16 -4.81 -16.35
N SER A 225 -11.33 -6.10 -16.01
CA SER A 225 -11.91 -6.52 -14.73
C SER A 225 -10.97 -6.24 -13.56
N LEU A 226 -9.67 -6.54 -13.70
CA LEU A 226 -8.64 -6.24 -12.71
C LEU A 226 -8.52 -4.73 -12.46
N MET A 227 -8.61 -3.92 -13.50
CA MET A 227 -8.53 -2.45 -13.36
C MET A 227 -9.74 -1.86 -12.64
N ARG A 228 -10.92 -2.43 -12.81
CA ARG A 228 -12.19 -1.89 -12.27
C ARG A 228 -12.65 -2.56 -10.97
N GLY A 229 -11.96 -3.60 -10.51
CA GLY A 229 -12.37 -4.39 -9.34
C GLY A 229 -13.73 -5.05 -9.53
N ARG A 230 -14.06 -5.51 -10.73
CA ARG A 230 -15.33 -6.18 -11.01
C ARG A 230 -15.07 -7.62 -11.41
N PRO A 231 -15.73 -8.58 -10.73
CA PRO A 231 -15.64 -9.98 -11.15
C PRO A 231 -16.18 -10.12 -12.58
N GLY A 232 -15.54 -10.97 -13.35
CA GLY A 232 -15.91 -11.23 -14.73
C GLY A 232 -15.61 -12.67 -15.12
N ARG A 233 -16.10 -13.12 -16.27
CA ARG A 233 -15.95 -14.51 -16.73
C ARG A 233 -14.50 -15.00 -16.81
N TYR A 234 -13.54 -14.07 -16.95
CA TYR A 234 -12.12 -14.39 -17.06
C TYR A 234 -11.38 -14.34 -15.72
N VAL A 235 -11.89 -13.60 -14.74
CA VAL A 235 -11.26 -13.38 -13.42
C VAL A 235 -11.83 -14.36 -12.40
N ARG A 236 -11.45 -15.64 -12.56
CA ARG A 236 -11.94 -16.77 -11.74
C ARG A 236 -10.76 -17.57 -11.17
N PRO A 237 -10.92 -18.27 -10.04
CA PRO A 237 -9.87 -19.11 -9.46
C PRO A 237 -9.30 -20.14 -10.47
N ASP A 238 -10.14 -20.79 -11.27
CA ASP A 238 -9.73 -21.74 -12.31
C ASP A 238 -8.86 -21.13 -13.41
N ASN A 239 -8.91 -19.82 -13.57
CA ASN A 239 -8.09 -19.05 -14.49
C ASN A 239 -6.86 -18.42 -13.81
N GLY A 240 -6.65 -18.70 -12.52
CA GLY A 240 -5.52 -18.22 -11.74
C GLY A 240 -5.72 -16.83 -11.11
N TYR A 241 -6.96 -16.39 -10.86
CA TYR A 241 -7.25 -15.11 -10.21
C TYR A 241 -8.09 -15.33 -8.96
N THR A 242 -7.61 -14.80 -7.85
CA THR A 242 -8.28 -14.91 -6.55
C THR A 242 -8.35 -13.55 -5.90
N SER A 243 -9.50 -13.17 -5.36
CA SER A 243 -9.65 -11.99 -4.51
C SER A 243 -10.61 -12.28 -3.38
N HIS A 244 -10.23 -11.87 -2.17
CA HIS A 244 -11.01 -11.98 -0.94
C HIS A 244 -10.83 -10.73 -0.12
N ASN A 245 -11.81 -10.41 0.72
CA ASN A 245 -11.56 -9.56 1.86
C ASN A 245 -11.21 -10.45 3.06
N ILE A 246 -10.20 -10.07 3.83
CA ILE A 246 -9.61 -10.89 4.90
C ILE A 246 -9.32 -10.05 6.15
N ASP A 247 -9.11 -10.71 7.30
CA ASP A 247 -8.57 -10.09 8.51
C ASP A 247 -7.05 -10.26 8.59
N ALA A 248 -6.53 -11.37 8.08
CA ALA A 248 -5.10 -11.66 8.06
C ALA A 248 -4.70 -12.66 6.98
N VAL A 249 -3.42 -12.58 6.58
CA VAL A 249 -2.74 -13.58 5.75
C VAL A 249 -1.32 -13.78 6.23
N GLU A 250 -0.85 -15.03 6.20
CA GLU A 250 0.54 -15.38 6.41
C GLU A 250 1.18 -15.76 5.07
N LEU A 251 2.39 -15.26 4.84
CA LEU A 251 3.11 -15.38 3.59
C LEU A 251 4.52 -15.88 3.85
N THR A 252 4.85 -17.08 3.39
CA THR A 252 6.24 -17.56 3.35
C THR A 252 6.79 -17.34 1.95
N LEU A 253 7.75 -16.45 1.80
CA LEU A 253 8.33 -16.04 0.52
C LEU A 253 9.84 -15.91 0.63
N LYS A 254 10.57 -16.30 -0.42
CA LYS A 254 12.04 -16.14 -0.51
C LYS A 254 12.44 -14.81 -1.17
N SER A 255 11.50 -14.15 -1.86
CA SER A 255 11.69 -12.83 -2.44
C SER A 255 11.35 -11.74 -1.42
N GLY A 256 11.74 -10.50 -1.71
CA GLY A 256 11.26 -9.36 -0.96
C GLY A 256 9.78 -9.05 -1.22
N PHE A 257 9.27 -8.08 -0.46
CA PHE A 257 7.98 -7.45 -0.65
C PHE A 257 8.08 -5.93 -0.57
N ASN A 258 7.07 -5.25 -1.07
CA ASN A 258 6.89 -3.81 -0.98
C ASN A 258 5.84 -3.48 0.08
N LEU A 259 6.09 -2.47 0.91
CA LEU A 259 5.10 -1.85 1.77
C LEU A 259 5.14 -0.33 1.54
N ASP A 260 4.09 0.23 0.96
CA ASP A 260 3.96 1.67 0.65
C ASP A 260 5.16 2.29 -0.08
N GLY A 261 5.80 1.52 -0.96
CA GLY A 261 6.98 1.95 -1.72
C GLY A 261 8.32 1.53 -1.14
N GLU A 262 8.37 1.14 0.13
CA GLU A 262 9.57 0.65 0.80
C GLU A 262 9.76 -0.85 0.56
N LEU A 263 11.02 -1.28 0.33
CA LEU A 263 11.37 -2.66 0.03
C LEU A 263 11.90 -3.39 1.27
N PHE A 264 11.33 -4.56 1.52
CA PHE A 264 11.71 -5.44 2.63
C PHE A 264 12.14 -6.80 2.10
N ILE A 265 13.18 -7.38 2.71
CA ILE A 265 13.62 -8.76 2.46
C ILE A 265 13.45 -9.54 3.77
N PRO A 266 12.44 -10.40 3.89
CA PRO A 266 12.20 -11.17 5.10
C PRO A 266 13.09 -12.41 5.16
N ASP A 267 13.51 -12.78 6.36
CA ASP A 267 14.06 -14.11 6.61
C ASP A 267 12.96 -15.08 7.03
N CYS A 268 12.30 -15.68 6.04
CA CYS A 268 11.23 -16.63 6.30
C CYS A 268 11.67 -18.01 6.85
N SER A 269 12.96 -18.20 7.13
CA SER A 269 13.42 -19.37 7.92
C SER A 269 12.96 -19.27 9.39
N GLN A 270 12.72 -18.05 9.86
CA GLN A 270 12.25 -17.74 11.21
C GLN A 270 10.73 -17.59 11.36
N GLY A 271 9.98 -17.86 10.29
CA GLY A 271 8.53 -17.78 10.26
C GLY A 271 7.97 -17.02 9.05
N PRO A 272 6.65 -16.99 8.89
CA PRO A 272 6.00 -16.25 7.81
C PRO A 272 5.96 -14.74 8.07
N VAL A 273 5.88 -13.96 7.02
CA VAL A 273 5.42 -12.56 7.09
C VAL A 273 3.92 -12.60 7.35
N ARG A 274 3.45 -11.97 8.42
CA ARG A 274 2.03 -11.86 8.73
C ARG A 274 1.53 -10.46 8.43
N VAL A 275 0.55 -10.36 7.54
CA VAL A 275 -0.18 -9.12 7.22
C VAL A 275 -1.57 -9.23 7.83
N SER A 276 -1.94 -8.31 8.70
CA SER A 276 -3.21 -8.35 9.44
C SER A 276 -3.81 -6.95 9.58
N TYR A 277 -5.07 -6.88 9.98
CA TYR A 277 -5.70 -5.64 10.42
C TYR A 277 -4.94 -5.05 11.61
N GLY A 278 -4.51 -3.80 11.47
CA GLY A 278 -3.68 -3.08 12.45
C GLY A 278 -4.41 -1.96 13.22
N GLY A 279 -5.71 -1.80 12.99
CA GLY A 279 -6.50 -0.72 13.57
C GLY A 279 -7.05 0.24 12.52
N GLN A 280 -7.64 1.36 12.96
CA GLN A 280 -8.18 2.39 12.07
C GLN A 280 -7.48 3.72 12.27
N ALA A 281 -7.15 4.39 11.17
CA ALA A 281 -6.66 5.76 11.15
C ALA A 281 -7.75 6.71 10.63
N SER A 282 -7.77 7.92 11.18
CA SER A 282 -8.69 9.00 10.79
C SER A 282 -7.99 9.95 9.82
N PHE A 283 -8.59 10.19 8.65
CA PHE A 283 -8.04 11.09 7.64
C PHE A 283 -8.97 12.27 7.38
N LEU A 284 -8.41 13.48 7.36
CA LEU A 284 -9.14 14.70 7.05
C LEU A 284 -9.36 14.84 5.54
N GLN A 285 -10.59 15.13 5.15
CA GLN A 285 -11.00 15.52 3.80
C GLN A 285 -11.54 16.95 3.81
N LEU A 286 -11.10 17.78 2.86
CA LEU A 286 -11.52 19.19 2.69
C LEU A 286 -11.92 19.48 1.24
#